data_98a4b4bed05b1d3f8063f9394b6e93f7
#
_entry.id   98a4b4bed05b1d3f8063f9394b6e93f7
#
_cell.length_a   1.000
_cell.length_b   1.000
_cell.length_c   1.000
_cell.angle_alpha   90.00
_cell.angle_beta   90.00
_cell.angle_gamma   90.00
#
_symmetry.space_group_name_H-M   'P 1'
#
loop_
_entity.id
_entity.type
_entity.pdbx_description
1 polymer ?
#
loop_
_entity_poly.entity_id
_entity_poly.type
_entity_poly.pdbx_seq_one_letter_code
_entity_poly.pdbx_strand_id
1 'polypeptide(L)' 'MELRELTQALAAGKDVRWGNDGYNVAWEDLPQGPAIVIRHENGFGGAMAISEMEGCYVKEMEDV' A
#
# COMPACT_ATOMS: atom_id res chain seq x y z
N MET A 1 -0.69 -6.38 -8.27
CA MET A 1 -1.35 -7.09 -7.15
C MET A 1 -2.85 -6.85 -7.24
N GLU A 2 -3.64 -7.88 -7.13
CA GLU A 2 -5.10 -7.73 -7.14
C GLU A 2 -5.61 -7.19 -5.79
N LEU A 3 -6.81 -6.62 -5.80
CA LEU A 3 -7.39 -6.04 -4.59
C LEU A 3 -7.47 -7.04 -3.44
N ARG A 4 -7.86 -8.28 -3.72
CA ARG A 4 -7.93 -9.33 -2.70
C ARG A 4 -6.58 -9.59 -2.07
N GLU A 5 -5.54 -9.73 -2.89
CA GLU A 5 -4.18 -9.95 -2.39
C GLU A 5 -3.68 -8.75 -1.58
N LEU A 6 -3.96 -7.55 -2.06
CA LEU A 6 -3.55 -6.32 -1.40
C LEU A 6 -4.21 -6.20 -0.01
N THR A 7 -5.53 -6.40 0.06
CA THR A 7 -6.24 -6.32 1.33
C THR A 7 -5.80 -7.39 2.31
N GLN A 8 -5.53 -8.60 1.83
CA GLN A 8 -5.01 -9.68 2.68
C GLN A 8 -3.62 -9.37 3.20
N ALA A 9 -2.75 -8.82 2.36
CA ALA A 9 -1.39 -8.45 2.76
C ALA A 9 -1.43 -7.35 3.83
N LEU A 10 -2.27 -6.35 3.66
CA LEU A 10 -2.40 -5.28 4.63
C LEU A 10 -2.98 -5.79 5.95
N ALA A 11 -3.98 -6.67 5.89
CA ALA A 11 -4.57 -7.27 7.08
C ALA A 11 -3.57 -8.14 7.85
N ALA A 12 -2.65 -8.77 7.15
CA ALA A 12 -1.60 -9.59 7.75
C ALA A 12 -0.43 -8.76 8.31
N GLY A 13 -0.47 -7.45 8.16
CA GLY A 13 0.59 -6.56 8.64
C GLY A 13 1.85 -6.58 7.79
N LYS A 14 1.76 -7.00 6.53
CA LYS A 14 2.90 -7.04 5.64
C LYS A 14 3.29 -5.65 5.16
N ASP A 15 4.57 -5.50 4.82
CA ASP A 15 5.09 -4.24 4.30
C ASP A 15 4.78 -4.15 2.81
N VAL A 16 3.71 -3.46 2.46
CA VAL A 16 3.29 -3.30 1.07
C VAL A 16 3.81 -1.98 0.54
N ARG A 17 4.41 -2.04 -0.64
CA ARG A 17 4.99 -0.89 -1.33
C ARG A 17 4.36 -0.74 -2.70
N TRP A 18 4.57 0.42 -3.32
CA TRP A 18 4.07 0.72 -4.66
C TRP A 18 5.16 1.35 -5.49
N GLY A 19 5.37 0.81 -6.68
CA GLY A 19 6.37 1.33 -7.63
C GLY A 19 7.82 1.13 -7.20
N ASN A 20 8.19 1.69 -6.06
CA ASN A 20 9.52 1.51 -5.46
C ASN A 20 9.42 1.62 -3.94
N ASP A 21 10.54 1.40 -3.26
CA ASP A 21 10.57 1.34 -1.79
C ASP A 21 10.30 2.69 -1.11
N GLY A 22 10.25 3.78 -1.86
CA GLY A 22 9.91 5.10 -1.32
C GLY A 22 8.42 5.30 -1.07
N TYR A 23 7.56 4.42 -1.59
CA TYR A 23 6.10 4.53 -1.46
C TYR A 23 5.56 3.42 -0.56
N ASN A 24 4.87 3.81 0.48
CA ASN A 24 4.19 2.90 1.39
C ASN A 24 2.71 2.81 1.03
N VAL A 25 2.13 1.63 1.20
CA VAL A 25 0.71 1.40 1.00
C VAL A 25 0.09 0.96 2.31
N ALA A 26 -0.99 1.62 2.73
CA ALA A 26 -1.63 1.30 4.00
C ALA A 26 -3.09 1.76 4.00
N TRP A 27 -3.88 1.19 4.92
CA TRP A 27 -5.21 1.69 5.20
C TRP A 27 -5.12 2.99 6.00
N GLU A 28 -5.93 3.98 5.62
CA GLU A 28 -6.07 5.23 6.37
C GLU A 28 -7.53 5.61 6.48
N ASP A 29 -7.88 6.28 7.58
CA ASP A 29 -9.21 6.84 7.76
C ASP A 29 -9.27 8.22 7.11
N LEU A 30 -10.06 8.32 6.05
CA LEU A 30 -10.30 9.58 5.35
C LEU A 30 -11.69 10.11 5.70
N PRO A 31 -11.99 11.39 5.42
CA PRO A 31 -13.31 11.95 5.70
C PRO A 31 -14.47 11.17 5.08
N GLN A 32 -14.24 10.56 3.92
CA GLN A 32 -15.25 9.75 3.25
C GLN A 32 -15.29 8.30 3.71
N GLY A 33 -14.36 7.88 4.59
CA GLY A 33 -14.28 6.52 5.11
C GLY A 33 -12.90 5.91 4.94
N PRO A 34 -12.71 4.66 5.42
CA PRO A 34 -11.40 4.00 5.29
C PRO A 34 -11.06 3.76 3.82
N ALA A 35 -9.80 3.97 3.47
CA ALA A 35 -9.31 3.80 2.12
C ALA A 35 -7.86 3.33 2.12
N ILE A 36 -7.46 2.67 1.03
CA ILE A 36 -6.07 2.30 0.82
C ILE A 36 -5.36 3.51 0.23
N VAL A 37 -4.27 3.92 0.85
CA VAL A 37 -3.54 5.15 0.50
C VAL A 37 -2.10 4.80 0.18
N ILE A 38 -1.57 5.42 -0.87
CA ILE A 38 -0.15 5.39 -1.21
C ILE A 38 0.48 6.65 -0.63
N ARG A 39 1.57 6.50 0.13
CA ARG A 39 2.31 7.63 0.66
C ARG A 39 3.79 7.51 0.35
N HIS A 40 4.36 8.61 -0.12
CA HIS A 40 5.80 8.73 -0.27
C HIS A 40 6.45 9.13 1.05
N GLU A 41 7.71 8.75 1.24
CA GLU A 41 8.45 9.05 2.47
C GLU A 41 8.57 10.55 2.76
N ASN A 42 8.42 11.41 1.75
CA ASN A 42 8.44 12.85 1.92
C ASN A 42 7.06 13.44 2.30
N GLY A 43 6.05 12.60 2.48
CA GLY A 43 4.71 13.01 2.88
C GLY A 43 3.69 13.14 1.76
N PHE A 44 4.10 13.05 0.50
CA PHE A 44 3.16 13.03 -0.62
C PHE A 44 2.35 11.74 -0.61
N GLY A 45 1.09 11.85 -0.95
CA GLY A 45 0.26 10.66 -1.07
C GLY A 45 -1.18 10.98 -1.37
N GLY A 46 -1.95 9.93 -1.60
CA GLY A 46 -3.38 10.05 -1.86
C GLY A 46 -4.01 8.68 -2.00
N ALA A 47 -5.35 8.66 -2.13
CA ALA A 47 -6.09 7.43 -2.30
C ALA A 47 -5.63 6.69 -3.56
N MET A 48 -5.46 5.38 -3.43
CA MET A 48 -5.02 4.54 -4.53
C MET A 48 -6.14 4.32 -5.53
N ALA A 49 -5.85 4.52 -6.82
CA ALA A 49 -6.75 4.12 -7.89
C ALA A 49 -6.60 2.62 -8.17
N ILE A 50 -7.65 2.02 -8.74
CA ILE A 50 -7.63 0.57 -9.05
C ILE A 50 -6.47 0.22 -9.98
N SER A 51 -6.20 1.07 -10.97
CA SER A 51 -5.11 0.84 -11.91
C SER A 51 -3.71 0.86 -11.25
N GLU A 52 -3.59 1.49 -10.10
CA GLU A 52 -2.33 1.58 -9.39
C GLU A 52 -1.99 0.31 -8.62
N MET A 53 -2.96 -0.58 -8.42
CA MET A 53 -2.72 -1.83 -7.71
C MET A 53 -1.73 -2.74 -8.40
N GLU A 54 -1.57 -2.61 -9.71
CA GLU A 54 -0.60 -3.39 -10.47
C GLU A 54 0.84 -3.10 -10.03
N GLY A 55 1.10 -1.89 -9.54
CA GLY A 55 2.43 -1.51 -9.06
C GLY A 55 2.71 -1.89 -7.62
N CYS A 56 1.75 -2.48 -6.92
CA CYS A 56 1.93 -2.88 -5.52
C CYS A 56 2.71 -4.19 -5.41
N TYR A 57 3.52 -4.28 -4.38
CA TYR A 57 4.25 -5.51 -4.06
C TYR A 57 4.51 -5.58 -2.57
N VAL A 58 4.74 -6.78 -2.06
CA VAL A 58 5.11 -6.98 -0.66
C VAL A 58 6.63 -6.96 -0.59
N LYS A 59 7.16 -6.04 0.21
CA LYS A 59 8.59 -6.02 0.49
C LYS A 59 8.87 -7.01 1.60
N GLU A 60 9.51 -8.10 1.25
CA GLU A 60 9.89 -9.08 2.24
C GLU A 60 11.16 -8.62 2.96
N MET A 61 11.09 -8.60 4.29
CA MET A 61 12.28 -8.38 5.09
C MET A 61 13.04 -9.68 5.12
N GLU A 62 14.27 -9.65 4.60
CA GLU A 62 15.15 -10.79 4.75
C GLU A 62 15.54 -10.91 6.20
N ASP A 63 15.15 -12.03 6.79
CA ASP A 63 15.65 -12.44 8.08
C ASP A 63 17.08 -12.93 7.89
N VAL A 64 17.99 -12.12 8.31
CA VAL A 64 19.39 -12.52 8.28
C VAL A 64 19.78 -13.08 9.64
#